data_fbc8e319d834fc4882eaf0e0b8a94a7a
#
_entry.id   fbc8e319d834fc4882eaf0e0b8a94a7a
#
_cell.length_a   1.000
_cell.length_b   1.000
_cell.length_c   1.000
_cell.angle_alpha   90.00
_cell.angle_beta   90.00
_cell.angle_gamma   90.00
#
_symmetry.space_group_name_H-M   'P 1'
#
loop_
_entity.id
_entity.type
_entity.pdbx_description
1 polymer ?
#
loop_
_entity_poly.entity_id
_entity_poly.type
_entity_poly.pdbx_seq_one_letter_code
_entity_poly.pdbx_strand_id
1 'polypeptide(L)'
;MSHLQCQSCAMPIESGSYCQYCADEHGNLRAFEESLERMVQWMSRQKPGLSPEEARRQTLAYMAQMPAWREHPKVKAAAGKA
;
A
#
# COMPACT_ATOMS: atom_id res chain seq x y z
N MET A 1 -17.23 16.36 9.14
CA MET A 1 -16.16 16.09 8.18
C MET A 1 -15.57 14.72 8.45
N SER A 2 -15.46 13.93 7.43
CA SER A 2 -14.95 12.60 7.60
C SER A 2 -13.44 12.61 7.38
N HIS A 3 -12.71 12.06 8.34
CA HIS A 3 -11.26 11.94 8.23
C HIS A 3 -10.88 10.50 7.92
N LEU A 4 -11.71 9.85 7.11
CA LEU A 4 -11.45 8.46 6.72
C LEU A 4 -10.25 8.40 5.78
N GLN A 5 -9.43 7.43 6.01
CA GLN A 5 -8.27 7.16 5.15
C GLN A 5 -8.26 5.70 4.76
N CYS A 6 -7.78 5.44 3.54
CA CYS A 6 -7.61 4.06 3.08
C CYS A 6 -6.64 3.33 4.00
N GLN A 7 -7.05 2.20 4.52
CA GLN A 7 -6.21 1.42 5.44
C GLN A 7 -5.03 0.76 4.75
N SER A 8 -5.02 0.77 3.42
CA SER A 8 -3.93 0.19 2.64
C SER A 8 -2.89 1.23 2.22
N CYS A 9 -3.32 2.43 1.78
CA CYS A 9 -2.40 3.43 1.24
C CYS A 9 -2.56 4.82 1.87
N ALA A 10 -3.45 4.98 2.83
CA ALA A 10 -3.69 6.24 3.55
C ALA A 10 -4.30 7.35 2.70
N MET A 11 -4.78 7.05 1.50
CA MET A 11 -5.48 8.05 0.70
C MET A 11 -6.79 8.48 1.37
N PRO A 12 -7.15 9.77 1.31
CA PRO A 12 -8.44 10.21 1.83
C PRO A 12 -9.58 9.53 1.08
N ILE A 13 -10.56 9.04 1.82
CA ILE A 13 -11.74 8.40 1.23
C ILE A 13 -12.99 8.94 1.90
N GLU A 14 -14.11 8.86 1.19
CA GLU A 14 -15.39 9.35 1.71
C GLU A 14 -16.10 8.29 2.54
N SER A 15 -15.88 7.03 2.24
CA SER A 15 -16.55 5.94 2.94
C SER A 15 -15.74 4.66 2.78
N GLY A 16 -16.05 3.67 3.61
CA GLY A 16 -15.42 2.37 3.54
C GLY A 16 -14.05 2.34 4.20
N SER A 17 -13.29 1.31 3.92
CA SER A 17 -11.97 1.10 4.50
C SER A 17 -10.84 1.26 3.48
N TYR A 18 -11.12 1.16 2.19
CA TYR A 18 -10.11 1.17 1.14
C TYR A 18 -10.51 2.10 0.01
N CYS A 19 -9.53 2.71 -0.63
CA CYS A 19 -9.79 3.55 -1.80
C CYS A 19 -10.05 2.68 -3.03
N GLN A 20 -10.50 3.34 -4.11
CA GLN A 20 -10.85 2.62 -5.34
C GLN A 20 -9.65 1.89 -5.96
N TYR A 21 -8.44 2.30 -5.63
CA TYR A 21 -7.23 1.65 -6.17
C TYR A 21 -6.81 0.43 -5.36
N CYS A 22 -7.17 0.40 -4.08
CA CYS A 22 -6.80 -0.70 -3.20
C CYS A 22 -7.89 -1.75 -3.08
N ALA A 23 -9.14 -1.39 -3.37
CA ALA A 23 -10.26 -2.30 -3.33
C ALA A 23 -10.58 -2.83 -4.72
N ASP A 24 -11.10 -4.05 -4.78
CA ASP A 24 -11.57 -4.61 -6.03
C ASP A 24 -13.01 -4.13 -6.31
N GLU A 25 -13.63 -4.65 -7.37
CA GLU A 25 -14.99 -4.25 -7.76
C GLU A 25 -16.05 -4.60 -6.71
N HIS A 26 -15.72 -5.49 -5.78
CA HIS A 26 -16.62 -5.90 -4.71
C HIS A 26 -16.35 -5.18 -3.39
N GLY A 27 -15.41 -4.24 -3.39
CA GLY A 27 -15.06 -3.49 -2.19
C GLY A 27 -14.09 -4.23 -1.27
N ASN A 28 -13.58 -5.37 -1.69
CA ASN A 28 -12.62 -6.15 -0.91
C ASN A 28 -11.21 -5.71 -1.24
N LEU A 29 -10.31 -5.87 -0.26
CA LEU A 29 -8.92 -5.53 -0.46
C LEU A 29 -8.30 -6.45 -1.52
N ARG A 30 -7.58 -5.86 -2.46
CA ARG A 30 -6.90 -6.62 -3.50
C ARG A 30 -5.80 -7.48 -2.90
N ALA A 31 -5.39 -8.52 -3.64
CA ALA A 31 -4.32 -9.39 -3.20
C ALA A 31 -3.03 -8.58 -2.94
N PHE A 32 -2.20 -9.09 -2.02
CA PHE A 32 -0.97 -8.40 -1.64
C PHE A 32 -0.09 -8.07 -2.85
N GLU A 33 0.14 -9.04 -3.73
CA GLU A 33 1.03 -8.85 -4.87
C GLU A 33 0.52 -7.74 -5.80
N GLU A 34 -0.78 -7.72 -6.05
CA GLU A 34 -1.37 -6.69 -6.90
C GLU A 34 -1.28 -5.32 -6.24
N SER A 35 -1.58 -5.24 -4.95
CA SER A 35 -1.52 -3.99 -4.22
C SER A 35 -0.10 -3.47 -4.14
N LEU A 36 0.87 -4.35 -3.91
CA LEU A 36 2.27 -3.98 -3.88
C LEU A 36 2.70 -3.39 -5.21
N GLU A 37 2.36 -4.05 -6.32
CA GLU A 37 2.73 -3.57 -7.63
C GLU A 37 2.15 -2.19 -7.94
N ARG A 38 0.88 -1.98 -7.61
CA ARG A 38 0.24 -0.69 -7.81
C ARG A 38 0.92 0.41 -7.00
N MET A 39 1.26 0.12 -5.76
CA MET A 39 1.92 1.09 -4.90
C MET A 39 3.35 1.36 -5.34
N VAL A 40 4.05 0.35 -5.84
CA VAL A 40 5.39 0.53 -6.38
C VAL A 40 5.35 1.45 -7.61
N GLN A 41 4.38 1.25 -8.49
CA GLN A 41 4.23 2.11 -9.66
C GLN A 41 3.94 3.55 -9.24
N TRP A 42 3.08 3.74 -8.25
CA TRP A 42 2.78 5.07 -7.74
C TRP A 42 4.03 5.72 -7.15
N MET A 43 4.79 4.97 -6.35
CA MET A 43 6.02 5.47 -5.73
C MET A 43 7.02 5.89 -6.80
N SER A 44 7.15 5.10 -7.88
CA SER A 44 8.07 5.40 -8.96
C SER A 44 7.70 6.68 -9.70
N ARG A 45 6.41 6.98 -9.82
CA ARG A 45 5.97 8.22 -10.43
C ARG A 45 6.24 9.42 -9.55
N GLN A 46 6.10 9.25 -8.23
CA GLN A 46 6.35 10.34 -7.28
C GLN A 46 7.82 10.65 -7.13
N LYS A 47 8.66 9.66 -7.32
CA LYS A 47 10.11 9.81 -7.16
C LYS A 47 10.84 9.27 -8.39
N PRO A 48 10.83 10.03 -9.50
CA PRO A 48 11.58 9.61 -10.68
C PRO A 48 13.06 9.45 -10.34
N GLY A 49 13.66 8.42 -10.86
CA GLY A 49 15.06 8.13 -10.56
C GLY A 49 15.27 7.04 -9.55
N LEU A 50 14.20 6.61 -8.83
CA LEU A 50 14.30 5.46 -7.96
C LEU A 50 14.40 4.19 -8.81
N SER A 51 15.29 3.29 -8.43
CA SER A 51 15.33 1.98 -9.06
C SER A 51 14.07 1.19 -8.67
N PRO A 52 13.65 0.20 -9.48
CA PRO A 52 12.50 -0.63 -9.12
C PRO A 52 12.67 -1.33 -7.76
N GLU A 53 13.89 -1.77 -7.47
CA GLU A 53 14.17 -2.43 -6.19
C GLU A 53 14.01 -1.48 -5.01
N GLU A 54 14.50 -0.26 -5.16
CA GLU A 54 14.38 0.74 -4.10
C GLU A 54 12.94 1.16 -3.91
N ALA A 55 12.21 1.34 -5.01
CA ALA A 55 10.78 1.67 -4.94
C ALA A 55 10.02 0.58 -4.21
N ARG A 56 10.33 -0.69 -4.51
CA ARG A 56 9.69 -1.82 -3.86
C ARG A 56 9.99 -1.84 -2.36
N ARG A 57 11.25 -1.61 -2.00
CA ARG A 57 11.66 -1.62 -0.59
C ARG A 57 10.97 -0.51 0.20
N GLN A 58 10.92 0.69 -0.36
CA GLN A 58 10.25 1.81 0.29
C GLN A 58 8.74 1.57 0.40
N THR A 59 8.16 0.96 -0.61
CA THR A 59 6.74 0.62 -0.59
C THR A 59 6.44 -0.40 0.51
N LEU A 60 7.27 -1.43 0.65
CA LEU A 60 7.08 -2.42 1.70
C LEU A 60 7.22 -1.81 3.09
N ALA A 61 8.17 -0.89 3.27
CA ALA A 61 8.32 -0.18 4.54
C ALA A 61 7.07 0.67 4.84
N TYR A 62 6.51 1.29 3.82
CA TYR A 62 5.28 2.06 3.96
C TYR A 62 4.11 1.16 4.34
N MET A 63 3.97 0.02 3.66
CA MET A 63 2.89 -0.93 3.93
C MET A 63 2.97 -1.48 5.36
N ALA A 64 4.17 -1.59 5.90
CA ALA A 64 4.34 -2.08 7.27
C ALA A 64 3.73 -1.14 8.31
N GLN A 65 3.47 0.10 7.94
CA GLN A 65 2.82 1.07 8.82
C GLN A 65 1.32 1.15 8.61
N MET A 66 0.80 0.48 7.59
CA MET A 66 -0.62 0.57 7.25
C MET A 66 -1.43 -0.53 7.93
N PRO A 67 -2.58 -0.20 8.51
CA PRO A 67 -3.39 -1.20 9.23
C PRO A 67 -3.73 -2.43 8.42
N ALA A 68 -3.94 -2.29 7.11
CA ALA A 68 -4.32 -3.41 6.26
C ALA A 68 -3.17 -4.40 6.04
N TRP A 69 -1.92 -3.93 6.10
CA TRP A 69 -0.76 -4.73 5.71
C TRP A 69 0.24 -5.02 6.81
N ARG A 70 0.22 -4.26 7.89
CA ARG A 70 1.24 -4.39 8.94
C ARG A 70 1.32 -5.80 9.54
N GLU A 71 0.21 -6.54 9.50
CA GLU A 71 0.17 -7.91 10.02
C GLU A 71 0.39 -8.97 8.95
N HIS A 72 0.54 -8.55 7.70
CA HIS A 72 0.76 -9.49 6.60
C HIS A 72 2.14 -10.13 6.70
N PRO A 73 2.24 -11.47 6.60
CA PRO A 73 3.53 -12.16 6.77
C PRO A 73 4.64 -11.65 5.87
N LYS A 74 4.33 -11.39 4.61
CA LYS A 74 5.35 -10.90 3.67
C LYS A 74 5.83 -9.49 4.01
N VAL A 75 4.93 -8.66 4.50
CA VAL A 75 5.27 -7.30 4.90
C VAL A 75 6.11 -7.33 6.18
N LYS A 76 5.73 -8.15 7.14
CA LYS A 76 6.49 -8.31 8.37
C LYS A 76 7.91 -8.83 8.10
N ALA A 77 8.03 -9.79 7.19
CA ALA A 77 9.33 -10.34 6.84
C ALA A 77 10.22 -9.28 6.19
N ALA A 78 9.66 -8.47 5.30
CA ALA A 78 10.43 -7.42 4.64
C ALA A 78 10.84 -6.33 5.63
N ALA A 79 9.93 -5.92 6.53
CA ALA A 79 10.24 -4.90 7.53
C ALA A 79 11.27 -5.39 8.54
N GLY A 80 11.22 -6.67 8.89
CA GLY A 80 12.14 -7.25 9.85
C GLY A 80 13.56 -7.39 9.34
N LYS A 81 13.77 -7.23 8.05
CA LYS A 81 15.11 -7.31 7.46
C LYS A 81 15.76 -5.93 7.28
N ALA A 82 15.07 -4.89 7.67
CA ALA A 82 15.59 -3.54 7.51
C ALA A 82 16.74 -3.23 8.48
#